data_1c0456d1844e6eb402930955797bc8e4
#
_entry.id   1c0456d1844e6eb402930955797bc8e4
#
_cell.length_a   1.000
_cell.length_b   1.000
_cell.length_c   1.000
_cell.angle_alpha   90.00
_cell.angle_beta   90.00
_cell.angle_gamma   90.00
#
_symmetry.space_group_name_H-M   'P 1'
#
loop_
_entity.id
_entity.type
_entity.pdbx_description
1 polymer ?
#
loop_
_entity_poly.entity_id
_entity_poly.type
_entity_poly.pdbx_seq_one_letter_code
_entity_poly.pdbx_strand_id
1 'polypeptide(L)'
;MMNLLNYLPGIFIAMQAAIVVASLLGYGIFTSRPDLLAQFDPQAKFFVWAFHGFAVGNMLFGGLAVCTEALLRDKKRAFWALLTVYAVSLASELMGTTYGIPFGAYSYTSLLGIKWFERVPILIPLSWFTMSWACWILARRVSSGLAAVLLSTSLLIAWDLLLDPAMSRVTSYWVWGDTGAYYGMPWMNLLGWGVTGLVLLSVISRLAPASQSSVRFAAWVYVVNFALPFGFCMLNHYWFAAFIGPLCIALAYLILGNSWRRGKFLLRRELGRSIVGNRERLG
;
A
#
# COMPACT_ATOMS: atom_id res chain seq x y z
N MET A 1 -29.46 17.08 -8.21
CA MET A 1 -29.22 15.62 -8.21
C MET A 1 -27.77 15.36 -7.80
N MET A 2 -27.54 14.83 -6.60
CA MET A 2 -26.21 14.38 -6.17
C MET A 2 -25.81 13.21 -7.09
N ASN A 3 -24.67 13.34 -7.76
CA ASN A 3 -24.23 12.34 -8.73
C ASN A 3 -23.85 11.05 -7.97
N LEU A 4 -24.53 9.93 -8.21
CA LEU A 4 -24.31 8.63 -7.57
C LEU A 4 -22.83 8.21 -7.64
N LEU A 5 -22.11 8.61 -8.67
CA LEU A 5 -20.68 8.34 -8.87
C LEU A 5 -19.81 8.81 -7.70
N ASN A 6 -20.19 9.89 -6.99
CA ASN A 6 -19.42 10.41 -5.86
C ASN A 6 -19.43 9.50 -4.63
N TYR A 7 -20.38 8.56 -4.54
CA TYR A 7 -20.47 7.60 -3.45
C TYR A 7 -19.70 6.30 -3.71
N LEU A 8 -19.40 6.00 -4.99
CA LEU A 8 -18.73 4.74 -5.35
C LEU A 8 -17.42 4.49 -4.60
N PRO A 9 -16.51 5.47 -4.43
CA PRO A 9 -15.28 5.23 -3.66
C PRO A 9 -15.58 4.78 -2.22
N GLY A 10 -16.58 5.41 -1.59
CA GLY A 10 -17.01 5.08 -0.23
C GLY A 10 -17.65 3.69 -0.13
N ILE A 11 -18.44 3.31 -1.13
CA ILE A 11 -19.06 1.98 -1.20
C ILE A 11 -17.98 0.91 -1.36
N PHE A 12 -17.05 1.07 -2.30
CA PHE A 12 -16.00 0.10 -2.53
C PHE A 12 -15.05 -0.07 -1.34
N ILE A 13 -14.66 1.00 -0.66
CA ILE A 13 -13.83 0.89 0.54
C ILE A 13 -14.59 0.21 1.70
N ALA A 14 -15.90 0.44 1.82
CA ALA A 14 -16.73 -0.26 2.81
C ALA A 14 -16.85 -1.75 2.50
N MET A 15 -16.99 -2.14 1.22
CA MET A 15 -16.97 -3.55 0.79
C MET A 15 -15.61 -4.19 1.08
N GLN A 16 -14.51 -3.49 0.79
CA GLN A 16 -13.17 -3.96 1.14
C GLN A 16 -13.02 -4.17 2.65
N ALA A 17 -13.45 -3.20 3.46
CA ALA A 17 -13.39 -3.31 4.92
C ALA A 17 -14.22 -4.50 5.45
N ALA A 18 -15.39 -4.75 4.88
CA ALA A 18 -16.22 -5.90 5.23
C ALA A 18 -15.51 -7.23 4.91
N ILE A 19 -14.83 -7.32 3.75
CA ILE A 19 -14.02 -8.48 3.38
C ILE A 19 -12.85 -8.67 4.36
N VAL A 20 -12.16 -7.60 4.75
CA VAL A 20 -11.07 -7.67 5.74
C VAL A 20 -11.57 -8.21 7.07
N VAL A 21 -12.70 -7.68 7.57
CA VAL A 21 -13.30 -8.16 8.83
C VAL A 21 -13.70 -9.63 8.71
N ALA A 22 -14.39 -10.01 7.62
CA ALA A 22 -14.79 -11.41 7.39
C ALA A 22 -13.58 -12.35 7.30
N SER A 23 -12.48 -11.91 6.63
CA SER A 23 -11.25 -12.69 6.52
C SER A 23 -10.60 -12.93 7.88
N LEU A 24 -10.48 -11.89 8.70
CA LEU A 24 -9.84 -11.99 10.03
C LEU A 24 -10.68 -12.81 11.01
N LEU A 25 -12.00 -12.59 11.04
CA LEU A 25 -12.91 -13.36 11.89
C LEU A 25 -12.95 -14.82 11.45
N GLY A 26 -13.11 -15.08 10.17
CA GLY A 26 -13.14 -16.44 9.62
C GLY A 26 -11.84 -17.20 9.91
N TYR A 27 -10.71 -16.58 9.61
CA TYR A 27 -9.40 -17.17 9.89
C TYR A 27 -9.22 -17.44 11.40
N GLY A 28 -9.49 -16.46 12.26
CA GLY A 28 -9.35 -16.62 13.71
C GLY A 28 -10.26 -17.69 14.30
N ILE A 29 -11.51 -17.78 13.84
CA ILE A 29 -12.48 -18.80 14.29
C ILE A 29 -12.00 -20.19 13.85
N PHE A 30 -11.75 -20.41 12.58
CA PHE A 30 -11.43 -21.73 12.03
C PHE A 30 -10.05 -22.24 12.44
N THR A 31 -9.07 -21.38 12.67
CA THR A 31 -7.77 -21.79 13.23
C THR A 31 -7.86 -22.18 14.70
N SER A 32 -8.74 -21.52 15.46
CA SER A 32 -9.00 -21.86 16.86
C SER A 32 -9.95 -23.06 17.04
N ARG A 33 -10.77 -23.36 16.04
CA ARG A 33 -11.81 -24.38 16.04
C ARG A 33 -11.76 -25.25 14.77
N PRO A 34 -10.69 -26.07 14.61
CA PRO A 34 -10.55 -26.95 13.44
C PRO A 34 -11.67 -28.00 13.34
N ASP A 35 -12.34 -28.33 14.45
CA ASP A 35 -13.52 -29.16 14.49
C ASP A 35 -14.69 -28.59 13.67
N LEU A 36 -14.87 -27.27 13.68
CA LEU A 36 -15.87 -26.61 12.85
C LEU A 36 -15.51 -26.68 11.37
N LEU A 37 -14.24 -26.46 11.03
CA LEU A 37 -13.78 -26.56 9.65
C LEU A 37 -14.01 -27.95 9.07
N ALA A 38 -13.72 -29.02 9.84
CA ALA A 38 -13.91 -30.40 9.42
C ALA A 38 -15.39 -30.73 9.10
N GLN A 39 -16.35 -30.01 9.69
CA GLN A 39 -17.77 -30.16 9.37
C GLN A 39 -18.16 -29.55 8.04
N PHE A 40 -17.50 -28.44 7.63
CA PHE A 40 -17.82 -27.73 6.39
C PHE A 40 -16.98 -28.21 5.21
N ASP A 41 -15.73 -28.56 5.44
CA ASP A 41 -14.80 -29.00 4.40
C ASP A 41 -13.74 -29.98 4.92
N PRO A 42 -14.07 -31.28 5.00
CA PRO A 42 -13.13 -32.32 5.47
C PRO A 42 -11.79 -32.37 4.70
N GLN A 43 -11.75 -31.78 3.49
CA GLN A 43 -10.56 -31.76 2.62
C GLN A 43 -9.83 -30.41 2.64
N ALA A 44 -10.20 -29.48 3.53
CA ALA A 44 -9.65 -28.11 3.61
C ALA A 44 -9.83 -27.26 2.33
N LYS A 45 -10.71 -27.65 1.40
CA LYS A 45 -11.00 -26.91 0.16
C LYS A 45 -11.63 -25.55 0.46
N PHE A 46 -12.40 -25.47 1.56
CA PHE A 46 -13.01 -24.23 1.99
C PHE A 46 -11.99 -23.11 2.22
N PHE A 47 -10.87 -23.41 2.89
CA PHE A 47 -9.82 -22.41 3.11
C PHE A 47 -9.18 -21.95 1.81
N VAL A 48 -8.88 -22.87 0.88
CA VAL A 48 -8.31 -22.51 -0.42
C VAL A 48 -9.27 -21.63 -1.19
N TRP A 49 -10.56 -21.95 -1.21
CA TRP A 49 -11.58 -21.13 -1.85
C TRP A 49 -11.75 -19.77 -1.17
N ALA A 50 -11.82 -19.75 0.16
CA ALA A 50 -11.98 -18.52 0.93
C ALA A 50 -10.77 -17.58 0.75
N PHE A 51 -9.55 -18.10 0.83
CA PHE A 51 -8.35 -17.28 0.60
C PHE A 51 -8.32 -16.71 -0.80
N HIS A 52 -8.63 -17.50 -1.82
CA HIS A 52 -8.75 -16.99 -3.19
C HIS A 52 -9.82 -15.90 -3.29
N GLY A 53 -11.05 -16.17 -2.87
CA GLY A 53 -12.17 -15.23 -2.97
C GLY A 53 -11.95 -13.93 -2.20
N PHE A 54 -11.49 -14.03 -0.97
CA PHE A 54 -11.24 -12.86 -0.13
C PHE A 54 -10.04 -12.05 -0.59
N ALA A 55 -8.95 -12.69 -1.04
CA ALA A 55 -7.79 -11.98 -1.57
C ALA A 55 -8.14 -11.20 -2.84
N VAL A 56 -8.77 -11.86 -3.80
CA VAL A 56 -9.23 -11.23 -5.06
C VAL A 56 -10.21 -10.09 -4.76
N GLY A 57 -11.21 -10.33 -3.89
CA GLY A 57 -12.18 -9.32 -3.48
C GLY A 57 -11.54 -8.12 -2.80
N ASN A 58 -10.62 -8.35 -1.85
CA ASN A 58 -9.90 -7.28 -1.15
C ASN A 58 -9.12 -6.39 -2.13
N MET A 59 -8.35 -6.98 -3.03
CA MET A 59 -7.55 -6.24 -4.01
C MET A 59 -8.44 -5.53 -5.03
N LEU A 60 -9.51 -6.17 -5.51
CA LEU A 60 -10.43 -5.61 -6.49
C LEU A 60 -11.17 -4.40 -5.93
N PHE A 61 -11.80 -4.52 -4.75
CA PHE A 61 -12.57 -3.42 -4.17
C PHE A 61 -11.67 -2.28 -3.71
N GLY A 62 -10.48 -2.57 -3.18
CA GLY A 62 -9.47 -1.54 -2.88
C GLY A 62 -9.03 -0.78 -4.12
N GLY A 63 -8.74 -1.51 -5.21
CA GLY A 63 -8.41 -0.92 -6.50
C GLY A 63 -9.54 -0.08 -7.09
N LEU A 64 -10.78 -0.59 -7.09
CA LEU A 64 -11.96 0.15 -7.57
C LEU A 64 -12.21 1.40 -6.74
N ALA A 65 -12.04 1.35 -5.41
CA ALA A 65 -12.19 2.50 -4.53
C ALA A 65 -11.21 3.62 -4.90
N VAL A 66 -9.93 3.29 -5.05
CA VAL A 66 -8.89 4.28 -5.36
C VAL A 66 -8.98 4.76 -6.81
N CYS A 67 -9.22 3.87 -7.77
CA CYS A 67 -9.40 4.26 -9.17
C CYS A 67 -10.58 5.23 -9.34
N THR A 68 -11.73 4.92 -8.73
CA THR A 68 -12.90 5.81 -8.82
C THR A 68 -12.65 7.15 -8.16
N GLU A 69 -12.09 7.22 -6.95
CA GLU A 69 -11.74 8.48 -6.28
C GLU A 69 -10.74 9.29 -7.11
N ALA A 70 -9.64 8.67 -7.54
CA ALA A 70 -8.60 9.32 -8.30
C ALA A 70 -9.12 9.86 -9.65
N LEU A 71 -9.86 9.07 -10.41
CA LEU A 71 -10.41 9.46 -11.71
C LEU A 71 -11.47 10.56 -11.59
N LEU A 72 -12.32 10.50 -10.57
CA LEU A 72 -13.31 11.55 -10.31
C LEU A 72 -12.65 12.89 -9.94
N ARG A 73 -11.57 12.87 -9.17
CA ARG A 73 -10.90 14.07 -8.67
C ARG A 73 -9.83 14.62 -9.64
N ASP A 74 -9.01 13.75 -10.19
CA ASP A 74 -7.81 14.12 -10.95
C ASP A 74 -7.89 13.77 -12.45
N LYS A 75 -8.95 13.10 -12.88
CA LYS A 75 -9.29 12.84 -14.30
C LYS A 75 -8.09 12.26 -15.10
N LYS A 76 -7.67 12.96 -16.16
CA LYS A 76 -6.57 12.54 -17.04
C LYS A 76 -5.25 12.30 -16.30
N ARG A 77 -4.96 13.07 -15.26
CA ARG A 77 -3.73 12.90 -14.46
C ARG A 77 -3.73 11.57 -13.71
N ALA A 78 -4.87 11.23 -13.09
CA ALA A 78 -5.04 9.94 -12.41
C ALA A 78 -5.00 8.78 -13.42
N PHE A 79 -5.61 8.93 -14.60
CA PHE A 79 -5.55 7.92 -15.65
C PHE A 79 -4.11 7.60 -16.08
N TRP A 80 -3.31 8.63 -16.38
CA TRP A 80 -1.91 8.43 -16.75
C TRP A 80 -1.06 7.90 -15.60
N ALA A 81 -1.34 8.32 -14.36
CA ALA A 81 -0.68 7.77 -13.19
C ALA A 81 -1.01 6.28 -12.99
N LEU A 82 -2.28 5.89 -13.11
CA LEU A 82 -2.71 4.49 -13.05
C LEU A 82 -2.01 3.65 -14.12
N LEU A 83 -2.06 4.08 -15.38
CA LEU A 83 -1.47 3.35 -16.51
C LEU A 83 0.05 3.18 -16.34
N THR A 84 0.74 4.26 -15.96
CA THR A 84 2.21 4.22 -15.79
C THR A 84 2.61 3.38 -14.58
N VAL A 85 1.94 3.56 -13.43
CA VAL A 85 2.22 2.75 -12.23
C VAL A 85 1.93 1.28 -12.48
N TYR A 86 0.82 0.96 -13.15
CA TYR A 86 0.48 -0.42 -13.50
C TYR A 86 1.55 -1.05 -14.40
N ALA A 87 1.96 -0.35 -15.45
CA ALA A 87 2.97 -0.87 -16.39
C ALA A 87 4.36 -1.03 -15.74
N VAL A 88 4.81 -0.03 -14.96
CA VAL A 88 6.12 -0.07 -14.29
C VAL A 88 6.14 -1.14 -13.19
N SER A 89 5.10 -1.24 -12.37
CA SER A 89 5.04 -2.28 -11.34
C SER A 89 4.93 -3.68 -11.96
N LEU A 90 4.14 -3.87 -13.02
CA LEU A 90 4.09 -5.14 -13.75
C LEU A 90 5.48 -5.53 -14.29
N ALA A 91 6.22 -4.59 -14.88
CA ALA A 91 7.57 -4.85 -15.37
C ALA A 91 8.52 -5.23 -14.21
N SER A 92 8.45 -4.52 -13.09
CA SER A 92 9.24 -4.82 -11.88
C SER A 92 8.92 -6.23 -11.33
N GLU A 93 7.64 -6.59 -11.26
CA GLU A 93 7.18 -7.90 -10.79
C GLU A 93 7.58 -9.04 -11.76
N LEU A 94 7.49 -8.81 -13.07
CA LEU A 94 7.94 -9.77 -14.08
C LEU A 94 9.46 -9.99 -13.99
N MET A 95 10.24 -8.94 -13.77
CA MET A 95 11.67 -9.07 -13.52
C MET A 95 11.95 -9.82 -12.22
N GLY A 96 11.20 -9.53 -11.16
CA GLY A 96 11.30 -10.21 -9.86
C GLY A 96 11.03 -11.71 -9.98
N THR A 97 9.89 -12.08 -10.57
CA THR A 97 9.49 -13.48 -10.74
C THR A 97 10.30 -14.26 -11.80
N THR A 98 11.04 -13.57 -12.66
CA THR A 98 11.85 -14.21 -13.71
C THR A 98 13.33 -14.30 -13.33
N TYR A 99 13.88 -13.22 -12.80
CA TYR A 99 15.33 -13.06 -12.56
C TYR A 99 15.66 -12.82 -11.08
N GLY A 100 14.67 -12.71 -10.20
CA GLY A 100 14.89 -12.37 -8.79
C GLY A 100 15.26 -10.90 -8.55
N ILE A 101 15.18 -10.03 -9.54
CA ILE A 101 15.54 -8.59 -9.41
C ILE A 101 14.28 -7.73 -9.58
N PRO A 102 14.01 -6.79 -8.67
CA PRO A 102 14.81 -6.35 -7.52
C PRO A 102 14.46 -7.01 -6.17
N PHE A 103 13.51 -7.96 -6.11
CA PHE A 103 12.89 -8.43 -4.86
C PHE A 103 13.53 -9.70 -4.25
N GLY A 104 14.45 -10.37 -4.93
CA GLY A 104 14.86 -11.74 -4.66
C GLY A 104 14.02 -12.74 -5.48
N ALA A 105 14.40 -14.01 -5.46
CA ALA A 105 13.67 -15.05 -6.20
C ALA A 105 12.35 -15.41 -5.48
N TYR A 106 11.22 -15.36 -6.18
CA TYR A 106 9.90 -15.76 -5.67
C TYR A 106 8.95 -16.14 -6.80
N SER A 107 7.87 -16.78 -6.44
CA SER A 107 6.78 -17.11 -7.37
C SER A 107 5.42 -16.96 -6.70
N TYR A 108 4.44 -16.48 -7.47
CA TYR A 108 3.05 -16.40 -7.04
C TYR A 108 2.36 -17.76 -7.17
N THR A 109 1.58 -18.15 -6.16
CA THR A 109 0.70 -19.33 -6.23
C THR A 109 -0.55 -19.04 -7.10
N SER A 110 -1.43 -20.02 -7.25
CA SER A 110 -2.70 -19.85 -7.98
C SER A 110 -3.77 -19.08 -7.20
N LEU A 111 -3.55 -18.81 -5.91
CA LEU A 111 -4.53 -18.22 -4.99
C LEU A 111 -4.92 -16.77 -5.31
N LEU A 112 -4.11 -16.05 -6.10
CA LEU A 112 -4.39 -14.67 -6.50
C LEU A 112 -5.05 -14.55 -7.89
N GLY A 113 -5.51 -15.65 -8.46
CA GLY A 113 -6.27 -15.68 -9.70
C GLY A 113 -5.44 -15.60 -10.97
N ILE A 114 -6.00 -14.96 -12.02
CA ILE A 114 -5.42 -14.87 -13.36
C ILE A 114 -4.09 -14.11 -13.33
N LYS A 115 -3.11 -14.59 -14.09
CA LYS A 115 -1.75 -14.05 -14.13
C LYS A 115 -1.37 -13.54 -15.52
N TRP A 116 -0.67 -12.43 -15.57
CA TRP A 116 0.11 -12.02 -16.74
C TRP A 116 1.25 -13.02 -16.98
N PHE A 117 1.36 -13.53 -18.19
CA PHE A 117 2.41 -14.47 -18.59
C PHE A 117 2.61 -15.65 -17.61
N GLU A 118 1.51 -16.08 -16.96
CA GLU A 118 1.46 -17.12 -15.93
C GLU A 118 2.35 -16.86 -14.70
N ARG A 119 2.86 -15.63 -14.55
CA ARG A 119 3.78 -15.22 -13.48
C ARG A 119 3.17 -14.28 -12.47
N VAL A 120 2.65 -13.14 -12.91
CA VAL A 120 2.22 -12.04 -12.02
C VAL A 120 0.70 -11.91 -12.04
N PRO A 121 0.01 -12.06 -10.89
CA PRO A 121 -1.44 -11.87 -10.82
C PRO A 121 -1.85 -10.48 -11.30
N ILE A 122 -2.92 -10.40 -12.10
CA ILE A 122 -3.36 -9.14 -12.73
C ILE A 122 -3.72 -8.04 -11.74
N LEU A 123 -4.07 -8.41 -10.50
CA LEU A 123 -4.42 -7.47 -9.44
C LEU A 123 -3.20 -6.92 -8.68
N ILE A 124 -2.01 -7.53 -8.81
CA ILE A 124 -0.79 -7.05 -8.13
C ILE A 124 -0.39 -5.64 -8.60
N PRO A 125 -0.28 -5.34 -9.91
CA PRO A 125 -0.02 -3.98 -10.36
C PRO A 125 -1.11 -2.97 -9.95
N LEU A 126 -2.36 -3.40 -9.82
CA LEU A 126 -3.44 -2.58 -9.31
C LEU A 126 -3.26 -2.27 -7.81
N SER A 127 -2.81 -3.24 -7.01
CA SER A 127 -2.51 -3.02 -5.59
C SER A 127 -1.33 -2.06 -5.39
N TRP A 128 -0.31 -2.10 -6.24
CA TRP A 128 0.77 -1.12 -6.27
C TRP A 128 0.23 0.30 -6.49
N PHE A 129 -0.67 0.50 -7.46
CA PHE A 129 -1.31 1.80 -7.67
C PHE A 129 -2.13 2.22 -6.45
N THR A 130 -2.95 1.32 -5.92
CA THR A 130 -3.82 1.56 -4.77
C THR A 130 -3.04 2.10 -3.57
N MET A 131 -1.98 1.41 -3.19
CA MET A 131 -1.18 1.80 -2.03
C MET A 131 -0.27 3.01 -2.31
N SER A 132 0.35 3.08 -3.49
CA SER A 132 1.18 4.22 -3.87
C SER A 132 0.37 5.52 -3.91
N TRP A 133 -0.86 5.50 -4.46
CA TRP A 133 -1.74 6.66 -4.48
C TRP A 133 -2.12 7.11 -3.07
N ALA A 134 -2.54 6.17 -2.21
CA ALA A 134 -2.88 6.49 -0.82
C ALA A 134 -1.68 7.06 -0.05
N CYS A 135 -0.51 6.43 -0.15
CA CYS A 135 0.73 6.90 0.49
C CYS A 135 1.12 8.30 0.01
N TRP A 136 1.01 8.59 -1.30
CA TRP A 136 1.28 9.91 -1.85
C TRP A 136 0.35 10.98 -1.26
N ILE A 137 -0.96 10.73 -1.24
CA ILE A 137 -1.93 11.68 -0.71
C ILE A 137 -1.69 11.97 0.79
N LEU A 138 -1.33 10.95 1.57
CA LEU A 138 -1.00 11.09 2.99
C LEU A 138 0.29 11.88 3.21
N ALA A 139 1.36 11.52 2.52
CA ALA A 139 2.68 12.11 2.70
C ALA A 139 2.70 13.59 2.29
N ARG A 140 2.10 13.95 1.14
CA ARG A 140 2.07 15.32 0.66
C ARG A 140 1.29 16.28 1.58
N ARG A 141 0.49 15.77 2.51
CA ARG A 141 -0.22 16.58 3.52
C ARG A 141 0.72 17.20 4.53
N VAL A 142 1.81 16.51 4.85
CA VAL A 142 2.75 16.88 5.93
C VAL A 142 4.17 17.14 5.43
N SER A 143 4.44 16.83 4.16
CA SER A 143 5.75 16.96 3.54
C SER A 143 5.63 17.45 2.10
N SER A 144 6.73 17.84 1.44
CA SER A 144 6.76 18.33 0.05
C SER A 144 8.05 17.90 -0.66
N GLY A 145 8.04 17.98 -1.99
CA GLY A 145 9.19 17.64 -2.82
C GLY A 145 9.71 16.23 -2.57
N LEU A 146 11.03 16.08 -2.53
CA LEU A 146 11.68 14.79 -2.29
C LEU A 146 11.30 14.16 -0.95
N ALA A 147 11.13 14.97 0.11
CA ALA A 147 10.73 14.46 1.42
C ALA A 147 9.34 13.81 1.40
N ALA A 148 8.40 14.32 0.57
CA ALA A 148 7.10 13.68 0.39
C ALA A 148 7.21 12.34 -0.36
N VAL A 149 8.08 12.24 -1.37
CA VAL A 149 8.36 10.99 -2.08
C VAL A 149 8.97 9.96 -1.13
N LEU A 150 9.98 10.36 -0.36
CA LEU A 150 10.63 9.48 0.63
C LEU A 150 9.64 9.02 1.71
N LEU A 151 8.81 9.91 2.24
CA LEU A 151 7.79 9.55 3.23
C LEU A 151 6.77 8.57 2.64
N SER A 152 6.31 8.81 1.40
CA SER A 152 5.38 7.89 0.72
C SER A 152 5.99 6.50 0.54
N THR A 153 7.27 6.43 0.13
CA THR A 153 8.00 5.16 -0.03
C THR A 153 8.17 4.46 1.31
N SER A 154 8.48 5.21 2.38
CA SER A 154 8.58 4.65 3.74
C SER A 154 7.25 4.07 4.22
N LEU A 155 6.11 4.69 3.88
CA LEU A 155 4.78 4.16 4.19
C LEU A 155 4.49 2.86 3.43
N LEU A 156 4.92 2.74 2.16
CA LEU A 156 4.82 1.49 1.40
C LEU A 156 5.65 0.37 2.03
N ILE A 157 6.92 0.65 2.38
CA ILE A 157 7.81 -0.33 3.01
C ILE A 157 7.25 -0.75 4.38
N ALA A 158 6.74 0.20 5.17
CA ALA A 158 6.13 -0.10 6.46
C ALA A 158 4.90 -1.02 6.35
N TRP A 159 4.15 -0.91 5.27
CA TRP A 159 3.05 -1.82 4.96
C TRP A 159 3.58 -3.19 4.53
N ASP A 160 4.62 -3.27 3.69
CA ASP A 160 5.22 -4.52 3.24
C ASP A 160 5.82 -5.34 4.39
N LEU A 161 6.38 -4.69 5.40
CA LEU A 161 6.88 -5.37 6.61
C LEU A 161 5.80 -6.20 7.34
N LEU A 162 4.53 -5.88 7.15
CA LEU A 162 3.41 -6.68 7.65
C LEU A 162 2.85 -7.60 6.57
N LEU A 163 2.77 -7.09 5.35
CA LEU A 163 2.18 -7.78 4.22
C LEU A 163 2.94 -9.07 3.90
N ASP A 164 4.26 -8.99 3.83
CA ASP A 164 5.06 -10.14 3.41
C ASP A 164 4.93 -11.34 4.36
N PRO A 165 5.15 -11.22 5.68
CA PRO A 165 4.92 -12.34 6.60
C PRO A 165 3.51 -12.91 6.54
N ALA A 166 2.50 -12.03 6.45
CA ALA A 166 1.10 -12.43 6.39
C ALA A 166 0.77 -13.18 5.09
N MET A 167 1.29 -12.71 3.96
CA MET A 167 0.89 -13.22 2.65
C MET A 167 1.79 -14.36 2.14
N SER A 168 3.03 -14.45 2.60
CA SER A 168 3.94 -15.54 2.22
C SER A 168 3.92 -16.71 3.20
N ARG A 169 3.74 -16.46 4.51
CA ARG A 169 3.81 -17.49 5.55
C ARG A 169 2.44 -17.98 6.00
N VAL A 170 1.46 -17.08 6.16
CA VAL A 170 0.13 -17.45 6.67
C VAL A 170 -0.76 -17.97 5.56
N THR A 171 -0.81 -17.27 4.43
CA THR A 171 -1.75 -17.57 3.33
C THR A 171 -1.09 -18.14 2.09
N SER A 172 0.24 -18.08 2.00
CA SER A 172 1.06 -18.62 0.89
C SER A 172 0.61 -18.10 -0.49
N TYR A 173 0.31 -16.79 -0.61
CA TYR A 173 0.00 -16.20 -1.91
C TYR A 173 1.23 -16.12 -2.82
N TRP A 174 2.42 -16.04 -2.23
CA TRP A 174 3.71 -16.24 -2.90
C TRP A 174 4.66 -17.04 -2.04
N VAL A 175 5.63 -17.61 -2.69
CA VAL A 175 6.67 -18.44 -2.06
C VAL A 175 8.03 -17.89 -2.44
N TRP A 176 8.89 -17.69 -1.46
CA TRP A 176 10.28 -17.28 -1.65
C TRP A 176 11.14 -18.44 -2.14
N GLY A 177 11.99 -18.19 -3.15
CA GLY A 177 12.99 -19.16 -3.60
C GLY A 177 14.19 -19.25 -2.65
N ASP A 178 14.55 -18.13 -2.01
CA ASP A 178 15.61 -18.02 -1.03
C ASP A 178 15.03 -17.79 0.36
N THR A 179 15.70 -18.30 1.40
CA THR A 179 15.28 -18.12 2.79
C THR A 179 15.96 -16.90 3.39
N GLY A 180 15.18 -15.87 3.75
CA GLY A 180 15.64 -14.69 4.46
C GLY A 180 15.40 -14.74 5.97
N ALA A 181 16.09 -13.86 6.72
CA ALA A 181 16.00 -13.81 8.19
C ALA A 181 14.67 -13.22 8.69
N TYR A 182 14.00 -12.39 7.89
CA TYR A 182 12.74 -11.75 8.28
C TYR A 182 11.55 -12.61 7.83
N TYR A 183 11.10 -13.53 8.67
CA TYR A 183 9.99 -14.46 8.37
C TYR A 183 10.14 -15.20 7.02
N GLY A 184 11.37 -15.44 6.59
CA GLY A 184 11.69 -16.07 5.32
C GLY A 184 11.83 -15.11 4.13
N MET A 185 11.49 -13.85 4.29
CA MET A 185 11.66 -12.80 3.27
C MET A 185 13.14 -12.45 3.09
N PRO A 186 13.68 -12.45 1.86
CA PRO A 186 15.02 -11.97 1.55
C PRO A 186 15.15 -10.46 1.79
N TRP A 187 16.32 -9.98 2.26
CA TRP A 187 16.59 -8.54 2.38
C TRP A 187 16.47 -7.80 1.05
N MET A 188 16.72 -8.49 -0.07
CA MET A 188 16.53 -7.95 -1.42
C MET A 188 15.10 -7.47 -1.65
N ASN A 189 14.09 -8.09 -1.01
CA ASN A 189 12.69 -7.64 -1.12
C ASN A 189 12.53 -6.21 -0.62
N LEU A 190 13.08 -5.85 0.54
CA LEU A 190 13.00 -4.49 1.06
C LEU A 190 13.68 -3.47 0.13
N LEU A 191 14.83 -3.85 -0.46
CA LEU A 191 15.48 -3.03 -1.47
C LEU A 191 14.59 -2.85 -2.70
N GLY A 192 13.98 -3.93 -3.17
CA GLY A 192 13.04 -3.94 -4.28
C GLY A 192 11.83 -3.03 -4.05
N TRP A 193 11.23 -3.10 -2.87
CA TRP A 193 10.14 -2.20 -2.45
C TRP A 193 10.60 -0.74 -2.39
N GLY A 194 11.82 -0.50 -1.88
CA GLY A 194 12.42 0.83 -1.84
C GLY A 194 12.62 1.41 -3.24
N VAL A 195 13.28 0.68 -4.13
CA VAL A 195 13.59 1.14 -5.50
C VAL A 195 12.31 1.30 -6.32
N THR A 196 11.46 0.27 -6.35
CA THR A 196 10.19 0.31 -7.10
C THR A 196 9.28 1.42 -6.54
N GLY A 197 9.14 1.52 -5.22
CA GLY A 197 8.35 2.56 -4.58
C GLY A 197 8.86 3.98 -4.91
N LEU A 198 10.16 4.23 -4.87
CA LEU A 198 10.75 5.52 -5.26
C LEU A 198 10.43 5.88 -6.71
N VAL A 199 10.52 4.92 -7.63
CA VAL A 199 10.19 5.14 -9.04
C VAL A 199 8.70 5.48 -9.18
N LEU A 200 7.81 4.66 -8.65
CA LEU A 200 6.36 4.84 -8.76
C LEU A 200 5.89 6.15 -8.14
N LEU A 201 6.39 6.47 -6.94
CA LEU A 201 6.01 7.69 -6.23
C LEU A 201 6.63 8.95 -6.86
N SER A 202 7.80 8.85 -7.47
CA SER A 202 8.34 9.92 -8.31
C SER A 202 7.47 10.18 -9.55
N VAL A 203 6.93 9.14 -10.18
CA VAL A 203 5.97 9.26 -11.28
C VAL A 203 4.68 9.93 -10.81
N ILE A 204 4.07 9.44 -9.73
CA ILE A 204 2.83 10.02 -9.19
C ILE A 204 3.05 11.48 -8.79
N SER A 205 4.19 11.80 -8.17
CA SER A 205 4.51 13.16 -7.74
C SER A 205 4.58 14.16 -8.91
N ARG A 206 4.99 13.70 -10.10
CA ARG A 206 5.03 14.52 -11.32
C ARG A 206 3.69 14.62 -12.02
N LEU A 207 2.95 13.51 -12.10
CA LEU A 207 1.65 13.46 -12.80
C LEU A 207 0.52 14.07 -11.98
N ALA A 208 0.53 13.89 -10.65
CA ALA A 208 -0.50 14.37 -9.74
C ALA A 208 0.06 15.13 -8.52
N PRO A 209 0.89 16.20 -8.72
CA PRO A 209 1.53 16.91 -7.62
C PRO A 209 0.53 17.58 -6.68
N ALA A 210 -0.61 18.04 -7.22
CA ALA A 210 -1.68 18.72 -6.51
C ALA A 210 -3.01 17.95 -6.61
N SER A 211 -2.95 16.62 -6.43
CA SER A 211 -4.15 15.77 -6.45
C SER A 211 -5.26 16.30 -5.53
N GLN A 212 -6.50 16.25 -6.00
CA GLN A 212 -7.71 16.65 -5.26
C GLN A 212 -8.33 15.50 -4.47
N SER A 213 -7.71 14.31 -4.48
CA SER A 213 -8.17 13.17 -3.70
C SER A 213 -8.18 13.47 -2.20
N SER A 214 -9.20 12.96 -1.51
CA SER A 214 -9.42 13.22 -0.09
C SER A 214 -8.35 12.55 0.77
N VAL A 215 -7.71 13.32 1.66
CA VAL A 215 -6.77 12.79 2.67
C VAL A 215 -7.47 11.81 3.62
N ARG A 216 -8.72 12.09 3.99
CA ARG A 216 -9.50 11.18 4.83
C ARG A 216 -9.78 9.86 4.13
N PHE A 217 -10.10 9.90 2.84
CA PHE A 217 -10.29 8.69 2.04
C PHE A 217 -8.97 7.90 1.92
N ALA A 218 -7.86 8.56 1.59
CA ALA A 218 -6.55 7.91 1.52
C ALA A 218 -6.14 7.27 2.86
N ALA A 219 -6.47 7.90 3.98
CA ALA A 219 -6.25 7.34 5.31
C ALA A 219 -7.07 6.05 5.52
N TRP A 220 -8.34 6.03 5.12
CA TRP A 220 -9.15 4.82 5.18
C TRP A 220 -8.59 3.71 4.27
N VAL A 221 -8.18 4.02 3.05
CA VAL A 221 -7.53 3.06 2.16
C VAL A 221 -6.30 2.44 2.83
N TYR A 222 -5.43 3.29 3.39
CA TYR A 222 -4.23 2.81 4.07
C TYR A 222 -4.55 1.93 5.28
N VAL A 223 -5.47 2.38 6.14
CA VAL A 223 -5.85 1.66 7.36
C VAL A 223 -6.50 0.30 7.03
N VAL A 224 -7.40 0.23 6.06
CA VAL A 224 -8.05 -1.03 5.67
C VAL A 224 -7.05 -2.02 5.10
N ASN A 225 -6.14 -1.54 4.21
CA ASN A 225 -5.09 -2.40 3.65
C ASN A 225 -4.02 -2.79 4.69
N PHE A 226 -3.79 -1.98 5.71
CA PHE A 226 -2.90 -2.29 6.82
C PHE A 226 -3.52 -3.30 7.80
N ALA A 227 -4.83 -3.20 8.04
CA ALA A 227 -5.53 -4.02 9.03
C ALA A 227 -5.49 -5.52 8.71
N LEU A 228 -5.57 -5.91 7.43
CA LEU A 228 -5.56 -7.32 7.04
C LEU A 228 -4.24 -8.02 7.40
N PRO A 229 -3.06 -7.57 6.90
CA PRO A 229 -1.79 -8.20 7.25
C PRO A 229 -1.45 -8.05 8.74
N PHE A 230 -1.79 -6.91 9.36
CA PHE A 230 -1.63 -6.72 10.79
C PHE A 230 -2.41 -7.79 11.60
N GLY A 231 -3.68 -8.00 11.26
CA GLY A 231 -4.52 -8.99 11.90
C GLY A 231 -3.99 -10.42 11.72
N PHE A 232 -3.53 -10.79 10.53
CA PHE A 232 -2.90 -12.08 10.30
C PHE A 232 -1.59 -12.24 11.09
N CYS A 233 -0.75 -11.22 11.18
CA CYS A 233 0.45 -11.24 12.01
C CYS A 233 0.10 -11.44 13.50
N MET A 234 -0.92 -10.76 14.00
CA MET A 234 -1.39 -10.89 15.38
C MET A 234 -1.91 -12.31 15.66
N LEU A 235 -2.76 -12.86 14.79
CA LEU A 235 -3.36 -14.18 14.94
C LEU A 235 -2.33 -15.31 14.85
N ASN A 236 -1.19 -15.08 14.18
CA ASN A 236 -0.11 -16.07 14.05
C ASN A 236 1.09 -15.78 14.95
N HIS A 237 0.94 -14.88 15.94
CA HIS A 237 2.00 -14.52 16.89
C HIS A 237 3.27 -13.93 16.25
N TYR A 238 3.15 -13.27 15.10
CA TYR A 238 4.25 -12.57 14.44
C TYR A 238 4.42 -11.17 15.04
N TRP A 239 4.67 -11.15 16.36
CA TRP A 239 4.70 -9.92 17.19
C TRP A 239 5.71 -8.89 16.69
N PHE A 240 6.87 -9.34 16.21
CA PHE A 240 7.89 -8.43 15.69
C PHE A 240 7.40 -7.71 14.44
N ALA A 241 6.76 -8.40 13.49
CA ALA A 241 6.15 -7.77 12.33
C ALA A 241 5.03 -6.79 12.72
N ALA A 242 4.15 -7.21 13.64
CA ALA A 242 3.05 -6.37 14.13
C ALA A 242 3.54 -5.10 14.85
N PHE A 243 4.74 -5.12 15.43
CA PHE A 243 5.35 -3.96 16.10
C PHE A 243 6.13 -3.07 15.11
N ILE A 244 6.98 -3.65 14.24
CA ILE A 244 7.92 -2.91 13.41
C ILE A 244 7.21 -2.06 12.35
N GLY A 245 6.11 -2.53 11.76
CA GLY A 245 5.33 -1.79 10.76
C GLY A 245 4.81 -0.45 11.32
N PRO A 246 4.01 -0.44 12.40
CA PRO A 246 3.57 0.79 13.04
C PRO A 246 4.71 1.70 13.51
N LEU A 247 5.80 1.12 14.04
CA LEU A 247 6.98 1.88 14.44
C LEU A 247 7.63 2.60 13.25
N CYS A 248 7.78 1.93 12.12
CA CYS A 248 8.33 2.54 10.89
C CYS A 248 7.45 3.69 10.39
N ILE A 249 6.12 3.55 10.47
CA ILE A 249 5.19 4.64 10.14
C ILE A 249 5.43 5.85 11.06
N ALA A 250 5.47 5.62 12.36
CA ALA A 250 5.69 6.69 13.35
C ALA A 250 7.03 7.40 13.12
N LEU A 251 8.12 6.66 12.94
CA LEU A 251 9.45 7.21 12.68
C LEU A 251 9.49 7.98 11.34
N ALA A 252 8.89 7.46 10.28
CA ALA A 252 8.81 8.15 8.99
C ALA A 252 8.09 9.49 9.09
N TYR A 253 6.96 9.55 9.82
CA TYR A 253 6.26 10.82 10.07
C TYR A 253 7.06 11.78 10.96
N LEU A 254 7.76 11.28 11.96
CA LEU A 254 8.61 12.11 12.84
C LEU A 254 9.79 12.74 12.09
N ILE A 255 10.45 11.98 11.24
CA ILE A 255 11.67 12.41 10.53
C ILE A 255 11.31 13.29 9.33
N LEU A 256 10.36 12.84 8.49
CA LEU A 256 10.06 13.44 7.18
C LEU A 256 8.84 14.36 7.18
N GLY A 257 7.89 14.16 8.11
CA GLY A 257 6.63 14.89 8.16
C GLY A 257 6.75 16.36 8.59
N ASN A 258 7.83 16.75 9.24
CA ASN A 258 8.06 18.12 9.73
C ASN A 258 8.77 19.04 8.71
N SER A 259 9.20 18.52 7.57
CA SER A 259 9.92 19.32 6.56
C SER A 259 9.09 20.49 6.03
N TRP A 260 7.77 20.34 5.92
CA TRP A 260 6.86 21.39 5.48
C TRP A 260 6.70 22.53 6.49
N ARG A 261 6.67 22.23 7.81
CA ARG A 261 6.61 23.26 8.87
C ARG A 261 7.92 24.03 8.95
N ARG A 262 9.07 23.37 8.83
CA ARG A 262 10.39 24.01 8.84
C ARG A 262 10.58 24.92 7.62
N GLY A 263 10.18 24.50 6.41
CA GLY A 263 10.27 25.32 5.20
C GLY A 263 9.42 26.58 5.28
N LYS A 264 8.16 26.51 5.77
CA LYS A 264 7.31 27.69 5.97
C LYS A 264 7.84 28.63 7.05
N PHE A 265 8.44 28.11 8.11
CA PHE A 265 9.03 28.93 9.17
C PHE A 265 10.24 29.70 8.66
N LEU A 266 11.13 29.06 7.89
CA LEU A 266 12.30 29.69 7.30
C LEU A 266 11.91 30.76 6.26
N LEU A 267 10.96 30.46 5.37
CA LEU A 267 10.42 31.43 4.40
C LEU A 267 9.79 32.66 5.07
N ARG A 268 9.03 32.48 6.15
CA ARG A 268 8.47 33.61 6.92
C ARG A 268 9.57 34.44 7.59
N ARG A 269 10.64 33.80 8.05
CA ARG A 269 11.77 34.46 8.68
C ARG A 269 12.60 35.29 7.68
N GLU A 270 12.79 34.77 6.47
CA GLU A 270 13.46 35.47 5.37
C GLU A 270 12.64 36.64 4.85
N LEU A 271 11.33 36.45 4.62
CA LEU A 271 10.42 37.53 4.25
C LEU A 271 10.34 38.61 5.31
N GLY A 272 10.30 38.24 6.59
CA GLY A 272 10.34 39.20 7.69
C GLY A 272 11.64 40.02 7.74
N ARG A 273 12.79 39.40 7.48
CA ARG A 273 14.09 40.07 7.41
C ARG A 273 14.18 41.01 6.20
N SER A 274 13.66 40.61 5.04
CA SER A 274 13.64 41.43 3.82
C SER A 274 12.77 42.68 3.99
N ILE A 275 11.66 42.58 4.72
CA ILE A 275 10.75 43.72 4.98
C ILE A 275 11.39 44.73 5.95
N VAL A 276 12.08 44.23 6.98
CA VAL A 276 12.78 45.06 7.99
C VAL A 276 13.98 45.78 7.34
N GLY A 277 14.80 45.04 6.57
CA GLY A 277 15.97 45.63 5.90
C GLY A 277 15.62 46.65 4.79
N ASN A 278 14.43 46.56 4.18
CA ASN A 278 13.93 47.61 3.25
C ASN A 278 13.40 48.83 3.96
N ARG A 279 12.89 48.72 5.18
CA ARG A 279 12.48 49.92 5.99
C ARG A 279 13.69 50.72 6.48
N GLU A 280 14.79 50.07 6.81
CA GLU A 280 16.02 50.75 7.26
C GLU A 280 16.79 51.42 6.12
N ARG A 281 16.49 51.14 4.84
CA ARG A 281 17.10 51.80 3.68
C ARG A 281 16.28 52.97 3.12
N LEU A 282 15.05 53.18 3.61
CA LEU A 282 14.12 54.21 3.15
C LEU A 282 13.84 55.28 4.23
N GLY A 283 14.46 55.20 5.40
CA GLY A 283 14.48 56.23 6.45
C GLY A 283 15.88 56.77 6.63
#